data_b6c1bfde73268379de30d840cc148609
#
_entry.id   b6c1bfde73268379de30d840cc148609
#
_cell.length_a   1.000
_cell.length_b   1.000
_cell.length_c   1.000
_cell.angle_alpha   90.00
_cell.angle_beta   90.00
_cell.angle_gamma   90.00
#
_symmetry.space_group_name_H-M   'P 1'
#
loop_
_entity.id
_entity.type
_entity.pdbx_description
1 polymer ?
#
loop_
_entity_poly.entity_id
_entity_poly.type
_entity_poly.pdbx_seq_one_letter_code
_entity_poly.pdbx_strand_id
1 'polypeptide(L)'
;MDTTADCFYDDRPKLNRDLAETVNKEVLSLVDAGCKFIQVDEPLFARQIEDAFAFGMEGLERCFHGVPKDVTKIIHMCCGYPDHLDDEDYKKADPESYHLLAKEVD
;
A
#
# COMPACT_ATOMS: atom_id res chain seq x y z
N MET A 1 -6.03 -0.75 -5.35
CA MET A 1 -6.50 0.32 -6.26
C MET A 1 -6.24 0.00 -7.73
N ASP A 2 -5.12 -0.54 -8.11
CA ASP A 2 -4.77 -0.79 -9.52
C ASP A 2 -5.65 -1.82 -10.23
N THR A 3 -6.16 -2.79 -9.48
CA THR A 3 -7.12 -3.78 -9.97
C THR A 3 -8.59 -3.32 -9.89
N THR A 4 -8.82 -2.10 -9.43
CA THR A 4 -10.15 -1.52 -9.25
C THR A 4 -10.46 -0.59 -10.42
N ALA A 5 -11.58 -0.83 -11.10
CA ALA A 5 -12.06 0.09 -12.11
C ALA A 5 -12.61 1.36 -11.43
N ASP A 6 -12.06 2.51 -11.79
CA ASP A 6 -12.61 3.79 -11.37
C ASP A 6 -13.76 4.17 -12.32
N CYS A 7 -15.00 4.02 -11.83
CA CYS A 7 -16.21 4.36 -12.56
C CYS A 7 -16.88 5.64 -12.05
N PHE A 8 -16.25 6.34 -11.09
CA PHE A 8 -16.87 7.47 -10.40
C PHE A 8 -15.97 8.70 -10.28
N TYR A 9 -14.72 8.51 -9.89
CA TYR A 9 -13.84 9.63 -9.56
C TYR A 9 -13.17 10.26 -10.78
N ASP A 10 -12.76 9.45 -11.76
CA ASP A 10 -11.87 9.82 -12.87
C ASP A 10 -10.64 10.62 -12.37
N ASP A 11 -10.19 10.28 -11.14
CA ASP A 11 -9.12 10.96 -10.39
C ASP A 11 -8.47 9.94 -9.45
N ARG A 12 -7.39 9.31 -9.91
CA ARG A 12 -6.69 8.26 -9.15
C ARG A 12 -6.15 8.74 -7.80
N PRO A 13 -5.53 9.92 -7.67
CA PRO A 13 -5.12 10.46 -6.38
C PRO A 13 -6.28 10.63 -5.41
N LYS A 14 -7.43 11.12 -5.87
CA LYS A 14 -8.62 11.28 -5.03
C LYS A 14 -9.19 9.94 -4.59
N LEU A 15 -9.31 8.98 -5.50
CA LEU A 15 -9.73 7.61 -5.18
C LEU A 15 -8.80 6.98 -4.13
N ASN A 16 -7.48 7.11 -4.31
CA ASN A 16 -6.49 6.60 -3.37
C ASN A 16 -6.69 7.20 -1.97
N ARG A 17 -6.92 8.50 -1.88
CA ARG A 17 -7.14 9.21 -0.61
C ARG A 17 -8.39 8.72 0.11
N ASP A 18 -9.52 8.63 -0.58
CA ASP A 18 -10.79 8.20 0.01
C ASP A 18 -10.75 6.72 0.45
N LEU A 19 -10.04 5.86 -0.31
CA LEU A 19 -9.77 4.49 0.08
C LEU A 19 -8.88 4.41 1.32
N ALA A 20 -7.79 5.18 1.37
CA ALA A 20 -6.88 5.22 2.50
C ALA A 20 -7.57 5.70 3.79
N GLU A 21 -8.47 6.69 3.70
CA GLU A 21 -9.29 7.14 4.84
C GLU A 21 -10.25 6.05 5.32
N THR A 22 -10.76 5.23 4.41
CA THR A 22 -11.61 4.09 4.78
C THR A 22 -10.81 2.99 5.47
N VAL A 23 -9.63 2.67 4.95
CA VAL A 23 -8.70 1.72 5.58
C VAL A 23 -8.25 2.23 6.96
N ASN A 24 -7.98 3.52 7.09
CA ASN A 24 -7.60 4.12 8.38
C ASN A 24 -8.67 3.89 9.46
N LYS A 25 -9.96 4.01 9.15
CA LYS A 25 -11.04 3.74 10.10
C LYS A 25 -11.00 2.30 10.60
N GLU A 26 -10.72 1.35 9.71
CA GLU A 26 -10.59 -0.05 10.07
C GLU A 26 -9.34 -0.28 10.94
N VAL A 27 -8.20 0.31 10.56
CA VAL A 27 -6.96 0.26 11.34
C VAL A 27 -7.17 0.77 12.76
N LEU A 28 -7.84 1.92 12.93
CA LEU A 28 -8.14 2.47 14.26
C LEU A 28 -9.10 1.57 15.06
N SER A 29 -10.07 0.95 14.39
CA SER A 29 -10.96 -0.03 15.04
C SER A 29 -10.19 -1.26 15.57
N LEU A 30 -9.19 -1.73 14.81
CA LEU A 30 -8.30 -2.81 15.25
C LEU A 30 -7.43 -2.39 16.45
N VAL A 31 -6.93 -1.16 16.44
CA VAL A 31 -6.19 -0.58 17.57
C VAL A 31 -7.07 -0.55 18.84
N ASP A 32 -8.30 -0.06 18.71
CA ASP A 32 -9.26 0.01 19.81
C ASP A 32 -9.62 -1.39 20.35
N ALA A 33 -9.63 -2.40 19.48
CA ALA A 33 -9.80 -3.80 19.85
C ALA A 33 -8.57 -4.41 20.51
N GLY A 34 -7.45 -3.68 20.63
CA GLY A 34 -6.23 -4.10 21.30
C GLY A 34 -5.14 -4.69 20.42
N CYS A 35 -5.24 -4.59 19.09
CA CYS A 35 -4.18 -5.02 18.18
C CYS A 35 -2.91 -4.20 18.41
N LYS A 36 -1.77 -4.88 18.51
CA LYS A 36 -0.44 -4.27 18.70
C LYS A 36 0.46 -4.38 17.46
N PHE A 37 0.05 -5.15 16.46
CA PHE A 37 0.76 -5.35 15.21
C PHE A 37 -0.26 -5.26 14.10
N ILE A 38 -0.11 -4.28 13.21
CA ILE A 38 -1.02 -4.05 12.09
C ILE A 38 -0.21 -4.00 10.81
N GLN A 39 -0.55 -4.84 9.86
CA GLN A 39 0.07 -4.89 8.54
C GLN A 39 -0.89 -4.34 7.48
N VAL A 40 -0.35 -3.49 6.63
CA VAL A 40 -0.99 -3.07 5.38
C VAL A 40 -0.24 -3.72 4.23
N ASP A 41 -0.96 -4.40 3.36
CA ASP A 41 -0.40 -5.00 2.16
C ASP A 41 -0.44 -4.03 1.00
N GLU A 42 0.73 -3.76 0.44
CA GLU A 42 0.91 -2.89 -0.71
C GLU A 42 1.57 -3.66 -1.88
N PRO A 43 0.76 -4.37 -2.67
CA PRO A 43 1.30 -5.28 -3.68
C PRO A 43 1.87 -4.59 -4.91
N LEU A 44 1.69 -3.29 -5.08
CA LEU A 44 1.98 -2.59 -6.33
C LEU A 44 3.08 -1.56 -6.24
N PHE A 45 3.47 -1.08 -5.06
CA PHE A 45 4.47 -0.02 -4.90
C PHE A 45 5.77 -0.31 -5.66
N ALA A 46 6.33 -1.49 -5.47
CA ALA A 46 7.59 -1.86 -6.13
C ALA A 46 7.45 -2.09 -7.65
N ARG A 47 6.22 -2.27 -8.15
CA ARG A 47 5.93 -2.48 -9.58
C ARG A 47 5.47 -1.20 -10.28
N GLN A 48 4.96 -0.24 -9.55
CA GLN A 48 4.43 1.05 -10.03
C GLN A 48 5.02 2.19 -9.22
N ILE A 49 6.35 2.26 -9.24
CA ILE A 49 7.11 3.16 -8.36
C ILE A 49 6.76 4.64 -8.58
N GLU A 50 6.44 5.05 -9.79
CA GLU A 50 6.05 6.43 -10.10
C GLU A 50 4.74 6.81 -9.38
N ASP A 51 3.73 5.95 -9.44
CA ASP A 51 2.46 6.15 -8.73
C ASP A 51 2.65 6.07 -7.21
N ALA A 52 3.54 5.18 -6.74
CA ALA A 52 3.88 5.07 -5.33
C ALA A 52 4.39 6.41 -4.79
N PHE A 53 5.33 7.07 -5.50
CA PHE A 53 5.86 8.38 -5.11
C PHE A 53 4.87 9.53 -5.36
N ALA A 54 4.05 9.45 -6.41
CA ALA A 54 3.12 10.53 -6.75
C ALA A 54 1.98 10.68 -5.72
N PHE A 55 1.43 9.58 -5.23
CA PHE A 55 0.29 9.58 -4.29
C PHE A 55 0.20 8.36 -3.36
N GLY A 56 0.89 7.26 -3.68
CA GLY A 56 0.82 6.03 -2.90
C GLY A 56 1.33 6.19 -1.47
N MET A 57 2.46 6.87 -1.29
CA MET A 57 3.05 7.14 0.04
C MET A 57 2.13 7.98 0.92
N GLU A 58 1.49 9.01 0.37
CA GLU A 58 0.48 9.79 1.09
C GLU A 58 -0.70 8.90 1.53
N GLY A 59 -1.15 8.00 0.65
CA GLY A 59 -2.20 7.04 0.98
C GLY A 59 -1.81 6.10 2.12
N LEU A 60 -0.57 5.59 2.10
CA LEU A 60 -0.05 4.72 3.15
C LEU A 60 0.04 5.45 4.50
N GLU A 61 0.55 6.67 4.52
CA GLU A 61 0.59 7.51 5.72
C GLU A 61 -0.81 7.74 6.29
N ARG A 62 -1.80 7.99 5.42
CA ARG A 62 -3.20 8.14 5.83
C ARG A 62 -3.77 6.87 6.44
N CYS A 63 -3.44 5.70 5.92
CA CYS A 63 -3.88 4.42 6.49
C CYS A 63 -3.48 4.27 7.96
N PHE A 64 -2.33 4.80 8.34
CA PHE A 64 -1.80 4.74 9.71
C PHE A 64 -1.99 6.02 10.53
N HIS A 65 -2.72 7.00 9.99
CA HIS A 65 -2.97 8.25 10.72
C HIS A 65 -3.65 8.00 12.07
N GLY A 66 -3.11 8.61 13.12
CA GLY A 66 -3.67 8.48 14.48
C GLY A 66 -3.35 7.16 15.19
N VAL A 67 -2.60 6.24 14.58
CA VAL A 67 -2.17 5.00 15.22
C VAL A 67 -1.14 5.32 16.31
N PRO A 68 -1.34 4.84 17.57
CA PRO A 68 -0.43 5.08 18.69
C PRO A 68 0.97 4.51 18.44
N LYS A 69 1.99 5.11 19.08
CA LYS A 69 3.39 4.71 18.94
C LYS A 69 3.72 3.31 19.49
N ASP A 70 2.89 2.79 20.37
CA ASP A 70 3.03 1.45 20.95
C ASP A 70 2.41 0.34 20.08
N VAL A 71 1.87 0.71 18.92
CA VAL A 71 1.41 -0.22 17.89
C VAL A 71 2.47 -0.30 16.79
N THR A 72 2.92 -1.52 16.51
CA THR A 72 3.88 -1.77 15.42
C THR A 72 3.17 -1.76 14.08
N LYS A 73 3.59 -0.85 13.22
CA LYS A 73 3.13 -0.72 11.84
C LYS A 73 4.02 -1.56 10.93
N ILE A 74 3.41 -2.35 10.08
CA ILE A 74 4.09 -3.27 9.17
C ILE A 74 3.57 -3.00 7.75
N ILE A 75 4.46 -2.99 6.78
CA ILE A 75 4.12 -2.87 5.37
C ILE A 75 4.66 -4.10 4.65
N HIS A 76 3.79 -4.78 3.91
CA HIS A 76 4.21 -5.83 2.99
C HIS A 76 4.25 -5.30 1.58
N MET A 77 5.44 -5.30 0.97
CA MET A 77 5.64 -4.92 -0.43
C MET A 77 5.93 -6.17 -1.26
N CYS A 78 4.98 -6.55 -2.09
CA CYS A 78 5.06 -7.74 -2.92
C CYS A 78 5.90 -7.51 -4.18
N CYS A 79 6.61 -8.55 -4.62
CA CYS A 79 7.31 -8.52 -5.92
C CYS A 79 6.41 -8.87 -7.11
N GLY A 80 5.19 -9.30 -6.85
CA GLY A 80 4.23 -9.79 -7.82
C GLY A 80 4.25 -11.30 -7.99
N TYR A 81 3.13 -11.82 -8.49
CA TYR A 81 2.94 -13.26 -8.79
C TYR A 81 2.43 -13.41 -10.22
N PRO A 82 2.92 -14.41 -10.97
CA PRO A 82 2.35 -14.73 -12.28
C PRO A 82 0.95 -15.35 -12.12
N ASP A 83 0.12 -15.21 -13.14
CA ASP A 83 -1.20 -15.85 -13.18
C ASP A 83 -1.11 -17.37 -13.29
N HIS A 84 -0.01 -17.87 -13.88
CA HIS A 84 0.29 -19.28 -14.04
C HIS A 84 1.71 -19.59 -13.55
N LEU A 85 1.91 -20.79 -12.95
CA LEU A 85 3.20 -21.21 -12.38
C LEU A 85 4.33 -21.36 -13.42
N ASP A 86 3.97 -21.59 -14.66
CA ASP A 86 4.86 -21.79 -15.81
C ASP A 86 5.01 -20.53 -16.69
N ASP A 87 4.56 -19.38 -16.22
CA ASP A 87 4.76 -18.10 -16.88
C ASP A 87 6.21 -17.60 -16.64
N GLU A 88 7.10 -17.97 -17.54
CA GLU A 88 8.53 -17.63 -17.48
C GLU A 88 8.80 -16.15 -17.79
N ASP A 89 7.88 -15.50 -18.51
CA ASP A 89 8.02 -14.10 -18.94
C ASP A 89 7.44 -13.09 -17.93
N TYR A 90 6.93 -13.55 -16.78
CA TYR A 90 6.34 -12.66 -15.78
C TYR A 90 7.39 -11.70 -15.22
N LYS A 91 7.16 -10.42 -15.44
CA LYS A 91 8.05 -9.35 -14.96
C LYS A 91 7.79 -9.05 -13.49
N LYS A 92 8.71 -9.47 -12.62
CA LYS A 92 8.72 -9.08 -11.21
C LYS A 92 9.11 -7.61 -11.02
N ALA A 93 8.88 -7.08 -9.83
CA ALA A 93 9.36 -5.75 -9.45
C ALA A 93 10.90 -5.67 -9.53
N ASP A 94 11.40 -4.51 -9.92
CA ASP A 94 12.84 -4.23 -9.92
C ASP A 94 13.35 -4.19 -8.47
N PRO A 95 14.41 -4.95 -8.11
CA PRO A 95 15.01 -4.91 -6.78
C PRO A 95 15.40 -3.50 -6.30
N GLU A 96 15.84 -2.61 -7.20
CA GLU A 96 16.18 -1.24 -6.86
C GLU A 96 14.98 -0.43 -6.35
N SER A 97 13.77 -0.76 -6.80
CA SER A 97 12.54 -0.14 -6.32
C SER A 97 12.37 -0.25 -4.81
N TYR A 98 12.76 -1.40 -4.21
CA TYR A 98 12.69 -1.60 -2.75
C TYR A 98 13.65 -0.70 -1.98
N HIS A 99 14.85 -0.47 -2.52
CA HIS A 99 15.82 0.43 -1.91
C HIS A 99 15.36 1.88 -1.93
N LEU A 100 14.68 2.29 -3.00
CA LEU A 100 14.12 3.64 -3.10
C LEU A 100 12.94 3.81 -2.14
N LEU A 101 12.00 2.85 -2.13
CA LEU A 101 10.83 2.88 -1.27
C LEU A 101 11.18 2.82 0.22
N ALA A 102 12.16 2.00 0.60
CA ALA A 102 12.59 1.87 2.00
C ALA A 102 13.07 3.19 2.61
N LYS A 103 13.65 4.08 1.81
CA LYS A 103 14.10 5.40 2.27
C LYS A 103 12.97 6.37 2.59
N GLU A 104 11.80 6.15 1.99
CA GLU A 104 10.63 7.02 2.17
C GLU A 104 9.67 6.49 3.25
N VAL A 105 9.74 5.20 3.55
CA VAL A 105 8.84 4.53 4.51
C VAL A 105 9.40 4.59 5.94
N ASP A 106 10.70 4.80 6.10
CA ASP A 106 11.40 4.88 7.39
C ASP A 106 11.23 6.28 8.01
#